data_b8936c756d381eacdcbb10844170020f
#
_entry.id   b8936c756d381eacdcbb10844170020f
#
_cell.length_a   1.000
_cell.length_b   1.000
_cell.length_c   1.000
_cell.angle_alpha   90.00
_cell.angle_beta   90.00
_cell.angle_gamma   90.00
#
_symmetry.space_group_name_H-M   'P 1'
#
loop_
_entity.id
_entity.type
_entity.pdbx_description
1 polymer ?
#
loop_
_entity_poly.entity_id
_entity_poly.type
_entity_poly.pdbx_seq_one_letter_code
_entity_poly.pdbx_strand_id
1 'polypeptide(L)'
;MTFVLSVPAQTLADDLADLTDRIEIVEWRMDALAPRARIDIVVPPYMNAGKIFPLLEGLETGLVQGQSIGYEGISDALPPGHRFANASSVHETSTAELAVALTLAVQRHLPGFVRAQE
;
A
#
# COMPACT_ATOMS: atom_id res chain seq x y z
N MET A 1 -18.70 -14.90 -11.18
CA MET A 1 -18.69 -13.64 -10.41
C MET A 1 -17.30 -13.04 -10.53
N THR A 2 -17.22 -11.79 -10.96
CA THR A 2 -15.95 -11.07 -11.11
C THR A 2 -15.66 -10.30 -9.83
N PHE A 3 -14.48 -10.44 -9.27
CA PHE A 3 -14.05 -9.65 -8.12
C PHE A 3 -13.75 -8.21 -8.54
N VAL A 4 -14.14 -7.25 -7.71
CA VAL A 4 -13.85 -5.84 -7.91
C VAL A 4 -12.70 -5.44 -7.01
N LEU A 5 -11.62 -4.93 -7.60
CA LEU A 5 -10.44 -4.41 -6.93
C LEU A 5 -10.33 -2.91 -7.19
N SER A 6 -10.25 -2.09 -6.16
CA SER A 6 -9.89 -0.69 -6.34
C SER A 6 -8.41 -0.45 -6.05
N VAL A 7 -7.79 0.37 -6.89
CA VAL A 7 -6.39 0.80 -6.75
C VAL A 7 -6.30 2.32 -6.77
N PRO A 8 -5.34 2.93 -6.05
CA PRO A 8 -5.27 4.39 -5.91
C PRO A 8 -4.63 5.09 -7.10
N ALA A 9 -4.03 4.36 -8.03
CA ALA A 9 -3.31 4.93 -9.16
C ALA A 9 -3.32 4.00 -10.38
N GLN A 10 -3.30 4.60 -11.57
CA GLN A 10 -3.25 3.88 -12.84
C GLN A 10 -2.01 2.98 -12.95
N THR A 11 -0.86 3.40 -12.44
CA THR A 11 0.37 2.59 -12.45
C THR A 11 0.18 1.23 -11.77
N LEU A 12 -0.53 1.19 -10.65
CA LEU A 12 -0.83 -0.07 -9.98
C LEU A 12 -1.85 -0.91 -10.75
N ALA A 13 -2.80 -0.26 -11.44
CA ALA A 13 -3.71 -0.96 -12.34
C ALA A 13 -2.96 -1.61 -13.52
N ASP A 14 -1.98 -0.91 -14.08
CA ASP A 14 -1.14 -1.42 -15.18
C ASP A 14 -0.29 -2.62 -14.75
N ASP A 15 0.26 -2.58 -13.53
CA ASP A 15 1.02 -3.70 -12.94
C ASP A 15 0.16 -4.97 -12.73
N LEU A 16 -1.15 -4.80 -12.63
CA LEU A 16 -2.12 -5.88 -12.43
C LEU A 16 -2.88 -6.27 -13.70
N ALA A 17 -2.49 -5.75 -14.86
CA ALA A 17 -3.20 -5.96 -16.12
C ALA A 17 -3.38 -7.43 -16.50
N ASP A 18 -2.44 -8.29 -16.12
CA ASP A 18 -2.50 -9.75 -16.38
C ASP A 18 -3.61 -10.47 -15.60
N LEU A 19 -4.23 -9.79 -14.62
CA LEU A 19 -5.30 -10.35 -13.79
C LEU A 19 -6.71 -9.97 -14.26
N THR A 20 -6.84 -9.17 -15.31
CA THR A 20 -8.12 -8.60 -15.78
C THR A 20 -9.14 -9.64 -16.23
N ASP A 21 -8.72 -10.84 -16.56
CA ASP A 21 -9.63 -11.96 -16.87
C ASP A 21 -10.44 -12.44 -15.65
N ARG A 22 -9.98 -12.13 -14.45
CA ARG A 22 -10.52 -12.62 -13.18
C ARG A 22 -11.07 -11.53 -12.28
N ILE A 23 -10.57 -10.30 -12.46
CA ILE A 23 -10.92 -9.15 -11.62
C ILE A 23 -11.26 -7.93 -12.47
N GLU A 24 -12.22 -7.14 -12.00
CA GLU A 24 -12.46 -5.78 -12.49
C GLU A 24 -11.61 -4.82 -11.67
N ILE A 25 -10.71 -4.08 -12.34
CA ILE A 25 -9.86 -3.08 -11.68
C ILE A 25 -10.51 -1.70 -11.84
N VAL A 26 -10.66 -0.99 -10.73
CA VAL A 26 -11.25 0.34 -10.68
C VAL A 26 -10.25 1.31 -10.05
N GLU A 27 -9.90 2.40 -10.73
CA GLU A 27 -9.11 3.47 -10.12
C GLU A 27 -9.98 4.25 -9.14
N TRP A 28 -9.54 4.31 -7.88
CA TRP A 28 -10.17 5.11 -6.84
C TRP A 28 -9.12 5.68 -5.89
N ARG A 29 -8.86 6.96 -6.02
CA ARG A 29 -7.86 7.69 -5.21
C ARG A 29 -8.30 7.97 -3.77
N MET A 30 -9.54 7.60 -3.44
CA MET A 30 -10.17 7.92 -2.16
C MET A 30 -10.16 9.44 -1.86
N ASP A 31 -10.38 10.24 -2.89
CA ASP A 31 -10.57 11.70 -2.82
C ASP A 31 -12.03 12.10 -3.01
N ALA A 32 -12.88 11.13 -3.33
CA ALA A 32 -14.33 11.24 -3.48
C ALA A 32 -15.02 9.96 -3.01
N LEU A 33 -16.34 9.93 -3.05
CA LEU A 33 -17.14 8.75 -2.73
C LEU A 33 -16.74 7.55 -3.60
N ALA A 34 -16.91 6.36 -3.05
CA ALA A 34 -16.60 5.12 -3.75
C ALA A 34 -17.37 5.00 -5.09
N PRO A 35 -16.71 4.57 -6.16
CA PRO A 35 -17.34 4.44 -7.48
C PRO A 35 -18.33 3.26 -7.59
N ARG A 36 -18.38 2.42 -6.58
CA ARG A 36 -19.25 1.24 -6.47
C ARG A 36 -19.80 1.13 -5.06
N ALA A 37 -20.97 0.51 -4.89
CA ALA A 37 -21.54 0.20 -3.58
C ALA A 37 -20.82 -0.97 -2.89
N ARG A 38 -20.16 -1.82 -3.68
CA ARG A 38 -19.34 -2.93 -3.22
C ARG A 38 -18.02 -2.96 -3.97
N ILE A 39 -16.93 -3.13 -3.22
CA ILE A 39 -15.57 -3.35 -3.74
C ILE A 39 -14.96 -4.47 -2.90
N ASP A 40 -14.63 -5.59 -3.51
CA ASP A 40 -14.18 -6.77 -2.77
C ASP A 40 -12.82 -6.55 -2.11
N ILE A 41 -11.90 -5.87 -2.81
CA ILE A 41 -10.60 -5.50 -2.25
C ILE A 41 -10.35 -4.02 -2.53
N VAL A 42 -10.12 -3.25 -1.47
CA VAL A 42 -9.73 -1.84 -1.57
C VAL A 42 -8.24 -1.71 -1.24
N VAL A 43 -7.46 -1.18 -2.18
CA VAL A 43 -6.08 -0.76 -1.93
C VAL A 43 -6.07 0.75 -1.74
N PRO A 44 -5.95 1.26 -0.50
CA PRO A 44 -5.93 2.69 -0.25
C PRO A 44 -4.62 3.32 -0.71
N PRO A 45 -4.57 4.66 -0.90
CA PRO A 45 -3.32 5.39 -1.05
C PRO A 45 -2.35 5.10 0.09
N TYR A 46 -1.06 5.17 -0.20
CA TYR A 46 0.03 4.80 0.71
C TYR A 46 -0.01 5.51 2.08
N MET A 47 -0.55 6.72 2.15
CA MET A 47 -0.54 7.56 3.34
C MET A 47 -1.95 8.09 3.66
N ASN A 48 -2.13 8.66 4.86
CA ASN A 48 -3.34 9.40 5.27
C ASN A 48 -4.56 8.55 5.66
N ALA A 49 -4.37 7.38 6.26
CA ALA A 49 -5.46 6.50 6.70
C ALA A 49 -6.58 7.24 7.47
N GLY A 50 -6.25 8.11 8.40
CA GLY A 50 -7.24 8.87 9.17
C GLY A 50 -8.12 9.79 8.35
N LYS A 51 -7.68 10.24 7.16
CA LYS A 51 -8.46 11.10 6.25
C LYS A 51 -9.26 10.30 5.23
N ILE A 52 -8.74 9.17 4.80
CA ILE A 52 -9.33 8.38 3.71
C ILE A 52 -10.29 7.31 4.19
N PHE A 53 -10.07 6.71 5.33
CA PHE A 53 -10.89 5.62 5.85
C PHE A 53 -12.35 6.00 6.16
N PRO A 54 -12.69 7.24 6.53
CA PRO A 54 -14.10 7.65 6.59
C PRO A 54 -14.86 7.46 5.28
N LEU A 55 -14.19 7.43 4.12
CA LEU A 55 -14.81 7.15 2.82
C LEU A 55 -15.23 5.69 2.63
N LEU A 56 -14.77 4.79 3.51
CA LEU A 56 -15.21 3.39 3.55
C LEU A 56 -16.56 3.22 4.25
N GLU A 57 -17.04 4.25 4.95
CA GLU A 57 -18.30 4.18 5.67
C GLU A 57 -19.46 3.91 4.69
N GLY A 58 -20.24 2.88 4.96
CA GLY A 58 -21.34 2.44 4.09
C GLY A 58 -20.92 1.68 2.83
N LEU A 59 -19.62 1.50 2.57
CA LEU A 59 -19.12 0.66 1.49
C LEU A 59 -19.05 -0.81 1.95
N GLU A 60 -19.52 -1.74 1.13
CA GLU A 60 -19.31 -3.16 1.36
C GLU A 60 -17.94 -3.58 0.84
N THR A 61 -17.07 -4.09 1.73
CA THR A 61 -15.73 -4.58 1.35
C THR A 61 -15.44 -5.95 1.90
N GLY A 62 -14.66 -6.74 1.18
CA GLY A 62 -14.11 -8.01 1.67
C GLY A 62 -12.80 -7.78 2.43
N LEU A 63 -11.92 -6.91 1.90
CA LEU A 63 -10.62 -6.61 2.47
C LEU A 63 -10.18 -5.18 2.12
N VAL A 64 -9.55 -4.50 3.07
CA VAL A 64 -8.76 -3.28 2.84
C VAL A 64 -7.29 -3.66 2.95
N GLN A 65 -6.55 -3.61 1.83
CA GLN A 65 -5.15 -4.02 1.74
C GLN A 65 -4.24 -2.80 1.79
N GLY A 66 -3.57 -2.58 2.91
CA GLY A 66 -2.56 -1.53 3.06
C GLY A 66 -1.31 -1.80 2.23
N GLN A 67 -0.64 -0.73 1.77
CA GLN A 67 0.59 -0.78 0.98
C GLN A 67 1.86 -0.65 1.85
N SER A 68 1.73 -0.46 3.15
CA SER A 68 2.83 -0.36 4.09
C SER A 68 2.75 -1.42 5.19
N ILE A 69 3.85 -1.63 5.88
CA ILE A 69 3.90 -2.49 7.07
C ILE A 69 3.26 -1.81 8.30
N GLY A 70 3.23 -0.47 8.34
CA GLY A 70 2.63 0.30 9.44
C GLY A 70 1.14 0.04 9.59
N TYR A 71 0.69 -0.03 10.81
CA TYR A 71 -0.73 -0.22 11.17
C TYR A 71 -1.17 0.72 12.32
N GLU A 72 -0.32 1.65 12.70
CA GLU A 72 -0.60 2.60 13.78
C GLU A 72 -1.83 3.46 13.43
N GLY A 73 -2.78 3.50 14.35
CA GLY A 73 -4.02 4.26 14.19
C GLY A 73 -5.03 3.67 13.19
N ILE A 74 -4.72 2.54 12.54
CA ILE A 74 -5.64 1.88 11.61
C ILE A 74 -6.91 1.42 12.33
N SER A 75 -6.78 0.78 13.49
CA SER A 75 -7.91 0.28 14.28
C SER A 75 -8.89 1.38 14.69
N ASP A 76 -8.38 2.59 14.92
CA ASP A 76 -9.19 3.74 15.36
C ASP A 76 -9.85 4.46 14.17
N ALA A 77 -9.20 4.41 13.00
CA ALA A 77 -9.64 5.09 11.79
C ALA A 77 -10.54 4.23 10.89
N LEU A 78 -10.41 2.90 10.97
CA LEU A 78 -11.16 1.98 10.12
C LEU A 78 -12.61 1.85 10.60
N PRO A 79 -13.61 2.12 9.75
CA PRO A 79 -15.00 1.95 10.13
C PRO A 79 -15.33 0.50 10.51
N PRO A 80 -16.30 0.26 11.41
CA PRO A 80 -16.72 -1.08 11.79
C PRO A 80 -17.15 -1.93 10.58
N GLY A 81 -16.86 -3.22 10.63
CA GLY A 81 -17.25 -4.17 9.59
C GLY A 81 -16.22 -4.39 8.49
N HIS A 82 -15.18 -3.56 8.45
CA HIS A 82 -14.06 -3.74 7.50
C HIS A 82 -12.94 -4.59 8.11
N ARG A 83 -12.23 -5.34 7.27
CA ARG A 83 -11.02 -6.07 7.61
C ARG A 83 -9.82 -5.41 6.95
N PHE A 84 -8.72 -5.29 7.68
CA PHE A 84 -7.49 -4.70 7.17
C PHE A 84 -6.34 -5.70 7.21
N ALA A 85 -5.51 -5.69 6.17
CA ALA A 85 -4.22 -6.34 6.13
C ALA A 85 -3.15 -5.32 5.74
N ASN A 86 -1.98 -5.39 6.38
CA ASN A 86 -0.82 -4.60 6.01
C ASN A 86 0.06 -5.32 4.97
N ALA A 87 1.14 -4.68 4.52
CA ALA A 87 2.12 -5.26 3.60
C ALA A 87 3.30 -5.93 4.34
N SER A 88 3.01 -6.67 5.40
CA SER A 88 4.01 -7.46 6.13
C SER A 88 4.71 -8.45 5.19
N SER A 89 6.00 -8.65 5.38
CA SER A 89 6.88 -9.53 4.58
C SER A 89 7.13 -9.08 3.12
N VAL A 90 6.78 -7.84 2.76
CA VAL A 90 7.04 -7.31 1.41
C VAL A 90 8.35 -6.53 1.37
N HIS A 91 8.62 -5.66 2.35
CA HIS A 91 9.73 -4.70 2.32
C HIS A 91 10.83 -4.94 3.37
N GLU A 92 10.61 -5.82 4.35
CA GLU A 92 11.50 -5.98 5.49
C GLU A 92 12.91 -6.40 5.08
N THR A 93 13.03 -7.35 4.16
CA THR A 93 14.34 -7.85 3.70
C THR A 93 15.17 -6.75 3.07
N SER A 94 14.60 -5.98 2.14
CA SER A 94 15.33 -4.89 1.46
C SER A 94 15.67 -3.74 2.42
N THR A 95 14.80 -3.45 3.37
CA THR A 95 15.05 -2.44 4.41
C THR A 95 16.19 -2.86 5.34
N ALA A 96 16.17 -4.12 5.78
CA ALA A 96 17.22 -4.68 6.63
C ALA A 96 18.58 -4.73 5.90
N GLU A 97 18.58 -5.15 4.63
CA GLU A 97 19.79 -5.17 3.79
C GLU A 97 20.38 -3.77 3.61
N LEU A 98 19.54 -2.77 3.34
CA LEU A 98 20.01 -1.37 3.24
C LEU A 98 20.58 -0.88 4.57
N ALA A 99 19.97 -1.18 5.69
CA ALA A 99 20.48 -0.79 7.01
C ALA A 99 21.85 -1.39 7.28
N VAL A 100 22.06 -2.66 6.96
CA VAL A 100 23.36 -3.33 7.09
C VAL A 100 24.38 -2.70 6.12
N ALA A 101 24.00 -2.49 4.86
CA ALA A 101 24.88 -1.88 3.85
C ALA A 101 25.36 -0.49 4.27
N LEU A 102 24.47 0.37 4.75
CA LEU A 102 24.80 1.71 5.25
C LEU A 102 25.72 1.65 6.47
N THR A 103 25.45 0.74 7.41
CA THR A 103 26.29 0.53 8.58
C THR A 103 27.71 0.13 8.19
N LEU A 104 27.86 -0.83 7.29
CA LEU A 104 29.17 -1.25 6.78
C LEU A 104 29.86 -0.14 6.02
N ALA A 105 29.16 0.62 5.20
CA ALA A 105 29.71 1.74 4.45
C ALA A 105 30.30 2.81 5.39
N VAL A 106 29.62 3.14 6.47
CA VAL A 106 30.11 4.08 7.49
C VAL A 106 31.33 3.51 8.22
N GLN A 107 31.25 2.28 8.70
CA GLN A 107 32.35 1.63 9.43
C GLN A 107 33.62 1.48 8.58
N ARG A 108 33.48 1.28 7.30
CA ARG A 108 34.61 1.14 6.35
C ARG A 108 35.03 2.45 5.70
N HIS A 109 34.46 3.59 6.09
CA HIS A 109 34.76 4.92 5.52
C HIS A 109 34.58 5.00 3.99
N LEU A 110 33.70 4.18 3.39
CA LEU A 110 33.52 4.11 1.94
C LEU A 110 33.26 5.48 1.28
N PRO A 111 32.41 6.36 1.85
CA PRO A 111 32.20 7.69 1.27
C PRO A 111 33.45 8.55 1.20
N GLY A 112 34.41 8.36 2.15
CA GLY A 112 35.69 9.03 2.14
C GLY A 112 36.60 8.53 1.01
N PHE A 113 36.66 7.21 0.83
CA PHE A 113 37.45 6.61 -0.24
C PHE A 113 36.95 6.99 -1.63
N VAL A 114 35.62 7.01 -1.82
CA VAL A 114 35.01 7.41 -3.11
C VAL A 114 35.40 8.85 -3.46
N ARG A 115 35.25 9.79 -2.51
CA ARG A 115 35.66 11.20 -2.73
C ARG A 115 37.16 11.38 -2.97
N ALA A 116 38.00 10.50 -2.43
CA ALA A 116 39.46 10.58 -2.62
C ALA A 116 39.92 10.03 -4.00
N GLN A 117 39.02 9.45 -4.80
CA GLN A 117 39.32 8.99 -6.16
C GLN A 117 39.05 10.06 -7.23
N GLU A 118 38.37 11.14 -6.87
CA GLU A 118 38.12 12.30 -7.74
C GLU A 118 39.34 13.28 -7.72
#